data_0c6a05141dcaba3e32f1df6b2ed9c34e
#
_entry.id   0c6a05141dcaba3e32f1df6b2ed9c34e
#
_cell.length_a   1.000
_cell.length_b   1.000
_cell.length_c   1.000
_cell.angle_alpha   90.00
_cell.angle_beta   90.00
_cell.angle_gamma   90.00
#
_symmetry.space_group_name_H-M   'P 1'
#
loop_
_entity.id
_entity.type
_entity.pdbx_description
1 polymer ?
#
loop_
_entity_poly.entity_id
_entity_poly.type
_entity_poly.pdbx_seq_one_letter_code
_entity_poly.pdbx_strand_id
1 'polypeptide(L)'
;TSVSPQALNGHGIFIDAYRSKMLLHRYLESAAIKHDLTLNDACLLLALENPIPFTTKKELANYAQLPLHILSLSLSHLSMRGFIQPLPIQHFSVCLLETATPVLDDLKAAINDFECTCMRDFTKEESCLYRQLSERIHENVLESLR
;
A
#
# COMPACT_ATOMS: atom_id res chain seq x y z
N THR A 1 11.74 7.42 24.51
CA THR A 1 12.67 6.31 24.24
C THR A 1 13.63 6.70 23.13
N SER A 2 14.92 6.68 23.42
CA SER A 2 15.93 6.97 22.41
C SER A 2 15.94 5.88 21.35
N VAL A 3 15.97 6.30 20.08
CA VAL A 3 16.12 5.37 18.97
C VAL A 3 17.52 4.78 19.02
N SER A 4 17.63 3.46 18.92
CA SER A 4 18.91 2.78 18.88
C SER A 4 19.76 3.30 17.72
N PRO A 5 21.05 3.63 17.93
CA PRO A 5 21.93 4.01 16.81
C PRO A 5 21.94 2.97 15.68
N GLN A 6 21.78 1.71 16.00
CA GLN A 6 21.74 0.63 15.01
C GLN A 6 20.57 0.75 14.07
N ALA A 7 19.41 1.20 14.56
CA ALA A 7 18.22 1.41 13.71
C ALA A 7 18.47 2.51 12.68
N LEU A 8 19.29 3.50 13.00
CA LEU A 8 19.61 4.59 12.10
C LEU A 8 20.75 4.25 11.14
N ASN A 9 21.60 3.29 11.50
CA ASN A 9 22.81 2.92 10.76
C ASN A 9 22.61 1.72 9.81
N GLY A 10 21.40 1.45 9.40
CA GLY A 10 21.13 0.42 8.39
C GLY A 10 20.85 -0.97 8.94
N HIS A 11 20.76 -1.11 10.24
CA HIS A 11 20.39 -2.34 10.91
C HIS A 11 19.20 -2.05 11.84
N GLY A 12 18.22 -2.92 11.87
CA GLY A 12 17.07 -2.80 12.73
C GLY A 12 15.77 -2.69 11.95
N ILE A 13 14.67 -2.92 12.66
CA ILE A 13 13.33 -3.07 12.09
C ILE A 13 12.89 -1.81 11.33
N PHE A 14 13.18 -0.63 11.87
CA PHE A 14 12.78 0.64 11.24
C PHE A 14 13.39 0.79 9.85
N ILE A 15 14.70 0.59 9.73
CA ILE A 15 15.42 0.73 8.46
C ILE A 15 14.96 -0.36 7.48
N ASP A 16 14.78 -1.58 7.96
CA ASP A 16 14.32 -2.69 7.12
C ASP A 16 12.92 -2.41 6.56
N ALA A 17 12.01 -1.93 7.39
CA ALA A 17 10.66 -1.58 6.96
C ALA A 17 10.68 -0.44 5.93
N TYR A 18 11.49 0.59 6.16
CA TYR A 18 11.63 1.73 5.26
C TYR A 18 12.16 1.27 3.90
N ARG A 19 13.21 0.46 3.89
CA ARG A 19 13.80 -0.07 2.65
C ARG A 19 12.82 -0.95 1.89
N SER A 20 12.11 -1.83 2.58
CA SER A 20 11.12 -2.72 1.95
C SER A 20 10.02 -1.90 1.29
N LYS A 21 9.51 -0.88 1.97
CA LYS A 21 8.49 0.02 1.41
C LYS A 21 9.00 0.74 0.17
N MET A 22 10.23 1.26 0.23
CA MET A 22 10.83 1.98 -0.89
C MET A 22 11.00 1.09 -2.12
N LEU A 23 11.44 -0.15 -1.91
CA LEU A 23 11.62 -1.12 -2.99
C LEU A 23 10.29 -1.57 -3.58
N LEU A 24 9.29 -1.83 -2.73
CA LEU A 24 7.94 -2.16 -3.20
C LEU A 24 7.37 -1.03 -4.05
N HIS A 25 7.58 0.22 -3.64
CA HIS A 25 7.08 1.38 -4.39
C HIS A 25 7.67 1.44 -5.79
N ARG A 26 8.92 1.02 -5.99
CA ARG A 26 9.52 0.95 -7.33
C ARG A 26 8.79 -0.06 -8.23
N TYR A 27 8.43 -1.20 -7.68
CA TYR A 27 7.64 -2.20 -8.41
C TYR A 27 6.26 -1.66 -8.79
N LEU A 28 5.59 -1.00 -7.84
CA LEU A 28 4.27 -0.42 -8.08
C LEU A 28 4.33 0.73 -9.10
N GLU A 29 5.34 1.58 -9.00
CA GLU A 29 5.51 2.71 -9.93
C GLU A 29 5.74 2.22 -11.35
N SER A 30 6.55 1.18 -11.53
CA SER A 30 6.78 0.58 -12.84
C SER A 30 5.49 0.06 -13.47
N ALA A 31 4.63 -0.56 -12.67
CA ALA A 31 3.33 -1.04 -13.13
C ALA A 31 2.37 0.13 -13.43
N ALA A 32 2.36 1.15 -12.58
CA ALA A 32 1.49 2.32 -12.74
C ALA A 32 1.82 3.12 -14.00
N ILE A 33 3.10 3.29 -14.32
CA ILE A 33 3.56 4.03 -15.49
C ILE A 33 3.00 3.43 -16.77
N LYS A 34 2.85 2.12 -16.85
CA LYS A 34 2.27 1.44 -18.02
C LYS A 34 0.84 1.90 -18.32
N HIS A 35 0.16 2.41 -17.32
CA HIS A 35 -1.21 2.91 -17.45
C HIS A 35 -1.29 4.43 -17.35
N ASP A 36 -0.17 5.13 -17.48
CA ASP A 36 -0.07 6.60 -17.33
C ASP A 36 -0.59 7.07 -15.97
N LEU A 37 -0.29 6.31 -14.93
CA LEU A 37 -0.66 6.61 -13.55
C LEU A 37 0.58 6.87 -12.71
N THR A 38 0.38 7.64 -11.64
CA THR A 38 1.43 7.90 -10.66
C THR A 38 1.44 6.80 -9.58
N LEU A 39 2.51 6.77 -8.80
CA LEU A 39 2.56 5.88 -7.63
C LEU A 39 1.41 6.18 -6.65
N ASN A 40 1.09 7.46 -6.45
CA ASN A 40 -0.01 7.84 -5.56
C ASN A 40 -1.35 7.31 -6.06
N ASP A 41 -1.58 7.36 -7.36
CA ASP A 41 -2.78 6.78 -7.99
C ASP A 41 -2.84 5.27 -7.74
N ALA A 42 -1.72 4.58 -7.87
CA ALA A 42 -1.64 3.14 -7.61
C ALA A 42 -1.97 2.81 -6.15
N CYS A 43 -1.39 3.55 -5.22
CA CYS A 43 -1.67 3.36 -3.80
C CYS A 43 -3.15 3.58 -3.47
N LEU A 44 -3.76 4.59 -4.08
CA LEU A 44 -5.18 4.87 -3.89
C LEU A 44 -6.06 3.75 -4.47
N LEU A 45 -5.76 3.27 -5.66
CA LEU A 45 -6.52 2.16 -6.26
C LEU A 45 -6.47 0.91 -5.39
N LEU A 46 -5.28 0.57 -4.88
CA LEU A 46 -5.12 -0.57 -3.98
C LEU A 46 -5.89 -0.38 -2.66
N ALA A 47 -5.89 0.84 -2.12
CA ALA A 47 -6.66 1.15 -0.92
C ALA A 47 -8.16 1.01 -1.15
N LEU A 48 -8.66 1.44 -2.30
CA LEU A 48 -10.08 1.36 -2.64
C LEU A 48 -10.56 -0.07 -2.90
N GLU A 49 -9.67 -0.96 -3.27
CA GLU A 49 -10.02 -2.37 -3.45
C GLU A 49 -10.28 -3.07 -2.11
N ASN A 50 -9.76 -2.53 -1.03
CA ASN A 50 -9.95 -3.11 0.28
C ASN A 50 -11.41 -2.90 0.74
N PRO A 51 -12.05 -3.91 1.34
CA PRO A 51 -13.45 -3.81 1.76
C PRO A 51 -13.71 -2.92 2.98
N ILE A 52 -12.71 -2.19 3.48
CA ILE A 52 -12.91 -1.30 4.62
C ILE A 52 -13.77 -0.10 4.17
N PRO A 53 -14.91 0.16 4.85
CA PRO A 53 -15.74 1.31 4.50
C PRO A 53 -15.08 2.61 4.97
N PHE A 54 -15.03 3.59 4.07
CA PHE A 54 -14.56 4.94 4.38
C PHE A 54 -15.76 5.89 4.36
N THR A 55 -15.87 6.71 5.39
CA THR A 55 -16.94 7.71 5.48
C THR A 55 -16.44 9.13 5.25
N THR A 56 -15.11 9.34 5.26
CA THR A 56 -14.49 10.63 5.00
C THR A 56 -13.25 10.48 4.12
N LYS A 57 -12.90 11.58 3.43
CA LYS A 57 -11.65 11.63 2.67
C LYS A 57 -10.44 11.45 3.58
N LYS A 58 -10.50 11.98 4.80
CA LYS A 58 -9.42 11.88 5.78
C LYS A 58 -9.13 10.42 6.15
N GLU A 59 -10.18 9.64 6.37
CA GLU A 59 -10.04 8.21 6.66
C GLU A 59 -9.36 7.48 5.49
N LEU A 60 -9.80 7.77 4.27
CA LEU A 60 -9.20 7.17 3.08
C LEU A 60 -7.74 7.59 2.92
N ALA A 61 -7.43 8.87 3.16
CA ALA A 61 -6.06 9.38 3.08
C ALA A 61 -5.15 8.67 4.08
N ASN A 62 -5.61 8.50 5.31
CA ASN A 62 -4.86 7.80 6.35
C ASN A 62 -4.61 6.34 5.96
N TYR A 63 -5.62 5.68 5.43
CA TYR A 63 -5.49 4.28 5.03
C TYR A 63 -4.56 4.13 3.83
N ALA A 64 -4.67 5.00 2.83
CA ALA A 64 -3.80 4.98 1.65
C ALA A 64 -2.40 5.54 1.95
N GLN A 65 -2.19 6.10 3.13
CA GLN A 65 -0.93 6.75 3.55
C GLN A 65 -0.55 7.90 2.62
N LEU A 66 -1.54 8.69 2.22
CA LEU A 66 -1.36 9.87 1.36
C LEU A 66 -1.76 11.13 2.12
N PRO A 67 -1.01 12.24 1.94
CA PRO A 67 -1.49 13.53 2.39
C PRO A 67 -2.84 13.87 1.76
N LEU A 68 -3.69 14.58 2.48
CA LEU A 68 -5.06 14.84 2.02
C LEU A 68 -5.11 15.56 0.68
N HIS A 69 -4.21 16.54 0.45
CA HIS A 69 -4.15 17.26 -0.83
C HIS A 69 -3.72 16.36 -1.99
N ILE A 70 -2.84 15.40 -1.74
CA ILE A 70 -2.43 14.42 -2.75
C ILE A 70 -3.57 13.45 -3.04
N LEU A 71 -4.29 13.01 -2.00
CA LEU A 71 -5.48 12.17 -2.18
C LEU A 71 -6.48 12.86 -3.11
N SER A 72 -6.75 14.15 -2.87
CA SER A 72 -7.72 14.90 -3.69
C SER A 72 -7.28 14.98 -5.16
N LEU A 73 -6.00 15.17 -5.41
CA LEU A 73 -5.46 15.18 -6.78
C LEU A 73 -5.60 13.81 -7.44
N SER A 74 -5.28 12.74 -6.73
CA SER A 74 -5.40 11.37 -7.26
C SER A 74 -6.86 10.98 -7.49
N LEU A 75 -7.77 11.37 -6.60
CA LEU A 75 -9.21 11.14 -6.80
C LEU A 75 -9.69 11.80 -8.10
N SER A 76 -9.31 13.05 -8.32
CA SER A 76 -9.67 13.77 -9.54
C SER A 76 -9.09 13.10 -10.77
N HIS A 77 -7.82 12.74 -10.72
CA HIS A 77 -7.13 12.10 -11.86
C HIS A 77 -7.78 10.75 -12.21
N LEU A 78 -8.01 9.89 -11.21
CA LEU A 78 -8.62 8.58 -11.45
C LEU A 78 -10.07 8.68 -11.91
N SER A 79 -10.80 9.66 -11.39
CA SER A 79 -12.18 9.92 -11.82
C SER A 79 -12.22 10.38 -13.29
N MET A 80 -11.34 11.29 -13.67
CA MET A 80 -11.23 11.76 -15.06
C MET A 80 -10.83 10.63 -16.02
N ARG A 81 -9.99 9.71 -15.56
CA ARG A 81 -9.56 8.55 -16.34
C ARG A 81 -10.62 7.44 -16.39
N GLY A 82 -11.71 7.58 -15.63
CA GLY A 82 -12.80 6.61 -15.64
C GLY A 82 -12.55 5.34 -14.86
N PHE A 83 -11.62 5.37 -13.92
CA PHE A 83 -11.30 4.19 -13.07
C PHE A 83 -12.12 4.13 -11.78
N ILE A 84 -12.59 5.28 -11.31
CA ILE A 84 -13.40 5.40 -10.10
C ILE A 84 -14.56 6.34 -10.36
N GLN A 85 -15.58 6.23 -9.50
CA GLN A 85 -16.74 7.11 -9.55
C GLN A 85 -17.15 7.50 -8.12
N PRO A 86 -17.20 8.81 -7.81
CA PRO A 86 -17.79 9.26 -6.56
C PRO A 86 -19.28 8.92 -6.53
N LEU A 87 -19.78 8.46 -5.39
CA LEU A 87 -21.20 8.15 -5.22
C LEU A 87 -21.93 9.34 -4.58
N PRO A 88 -23.12 9.71 -5.09
CA PRO A 88 -23.88 10.86 -4.59
C PRO A 88 -24.70 10.49 -3.35
N ILE A 89 -24.02 10.15 -2.25
CA ILE A 89 -24.65 9.83 -0.98
C ILE A 89 -24.19 10.82 0.09
N GLN A 90 -24.86 10.80 1.26
CA GLN A 90 -24.59 11.76 2.35
C GLN A 90 -23.15 11.69 2.87
N HIS A 91 -22.51 10.56 2.73
CA HIS A 91 -21.13 10.36 3.16
C HIS A 91 -20.19 10.35 1.97
N PHE A 92 -18.93 10.69 2.21
CA PHE A 92 -17.91 10.49 1.19
C PHE A 92 -17.84 9.00 0.83
N SER A 93 -18.02 8.70 -0.44
CA SER A 93 -17.94 7.35 -0.93
C SER A 93 -17.45 7.36 -2.37
N VAL A 94 -16.63 6.36 -2.70
CA VAL A 94 -16.05 6.19 -4.04
C VAL A 94 -16.14 4.71 -4.39
N CYS A 95 -16.52 4.43 -5.63
CA CYS A 95 -16.58 3.06 -6.11
C CYS A 95 -15.56 2.86 -7.23
N LEU A 96 -14.92 1.69 -7.24
CA LEU A 96 -14.06 1.27 -8.34
C LEU A 96 -14.94 0.85 -9.51
N LEU A 97 -14.55 1.25 -10.72
CA LEU A 97 -15.21 0.84 -11.95
C LEU A 97 -14.47 -0.36 -12.56
N GLU A 98 -15.16 -1.12 -13.40
CA GLU A 98 -14.58 -2.31 -14.05
C GLU A 98 -13.36 -1.98 -14.89
N THR A 99 -13.29 -0.76 -15.42
CA THR A 99 -12.15 -0.27 -16.18
C THR A 99 -10.85 -0.26 -15.38
N ALA A 100 -10.93 -0.26 -14.04
CA ALA A 100 -9.75 -0.32 -13.18
C ALA A 100 -9.20 -1.74 -13.05
N THR A 101 -9.94 -2.78 -13.41
CA THR A 101 -9.52 -4.17 -13.22
C THR A 101 -8.18 -4.49 -13.88
N PRO A 102 -7.89 -4.14 -15.15
CA PRO A 102 -6.58 -4.43 -15.72
C PRO A 102 -5.43 -3.73 -14.99
N VAL A 103 -5.67 -2.51 -14.51
CA VAL A 103 -4.66 -1.76 -13.73
C VAL A 103 -4.40 -2.48 -12.41
N LEU A 104 -5.45 -2.84 -11.70
CA LEU A 104 -5.33 -3.56 -10.41
C LEU A 104 -4.65 -4.90 -10.58
N ASP A 105 -4.94 -5.63 -11.66
CA ASP A 105 -4.28 -6.89 -11.94
C ASP A 105 -2.77 -6.70 -12.11
N ASP A 106 -2.35 -5.68 -12.84
CA ASP A 106 -0.93 -5.37 -13.02
C ASP A 106 -0.26 -4.94 -11.72
N LEU A 107 -0.96 -4.16 -10.88
CA LEU A 107 -0.43 -3.76 -9.58
C LEU A 107 -0.28 -4.95 -8.65
N LYS A 108 -1.24 -5.85 -8.63
CA LYS A 108 -1.16 -7.08 -7.83
C LYS A 108 -0.06 -8.00 -8.33
N ALA A 109 0.11 -8.09 -9.64
CA ALA A 109 1.21 -8.86 -10.23
C ALA A 109 2.56 -8.29 -9.80
N ALA A 110 2.70 -6.96 -9.76
CA ALA A 110 3.92 -6.30 -9.29
C ALA A 110 4.20 -6.60 -7.81
N ILE A 111 3.17 -6.58 -6.97
CA ILE A 111 3.30 -6.95 -5.55
C ILE A 111 3.75 -8.41 -5.44
N ASN A 112 3.13 -9.30 -6.19
CA ASN A 112 3.49 -10.72 -6.18
C ASN A 112 4.93 -10.93 -6.63
N ASP A 113 5.36 -10.25 -7.67
CA ASP A 113 6.75 -10.32 -8.16
C ASP A 113 7.73 -9.85 -7.09
N PHE A 114 7.39 -8.77 -6.40
CA PHE A 114 8.20 -8.26 -5.28
C PHE A 114 8.31 -9.30 -4.17
N GLU A 115 7.19 -9.88 -3.75
CA GLU A 115 7.16 -10.87 -2.68
C GLU A 115 7.92 -12.14 -3.06
N CYS A 116 7.74 -12.62 -4.29
CA CYS A 116 8.47 -13.78 -4.79
C CYS A 116 9.98 -13.53 -4.83
N THR A 117 10.38 -12.32 -5.22
CA THR A 117 11.80 -11.94 -5.24
C THR A 117 12.36 -11.87 -3.82
N CYS A 118 11.58 -11.35 -2.88
CA CYS A 118 11.99 -11.31 -1.47
C CYS A 118 12.26 -12.70 -0.90
N MET A 119 11.47 -13.67 -1.32
CA MET A 119 11.54 -15.06 -0.80
C MET A 119 12.39 -15.99 -1.65
N ARG A 120 13.13 -15.43 -2.63
CA ARG A 120 14.00 -16.25 -3.48
C ARG A 120 15.00 -17.02 -2.64
N ASP A 121 15.14 -18.31 -2.93
CA ASP A 121 16.07 -19.22 -2.26
C ASP A 121 15.75 -19.50 -0.78
N PHE A 122 14.60 -19.04 -0.30
CA PHE A 122 14.11 -19.41 1.03
C PHE A 122 13.47 -20.79 0.97
N THR A 123 13.75 -21.60 1.98
CA THR A 123 13.01 -22.84 2.16
C THR A 123 11.58 -22.52 2.62
N LYS A 124 10.70 -23.50 2.48
CA LYS A 124 9.32 -23.37 2.94
C LYS A 124 9.25 -23.10 4.43
N GLU A 125 10.12 -23.76 5.20
CA GLU A 125 10.24 -23.58 6.65
C GLU A 125 10.71 -22.17 7.01
N GLU A 126 11.70 -21.66 6.28
CA GLU A 126 12.19 -20.29 6.49
C GLU A 126 11.12 -19.24 6.19
N SER A 127 10.38 -19.40 5.11
CA SER A 127 9.29 -18.48 4.76
C SER A 127 8.18 -18.51 5.81
N CYS A 128 7.85 -19.70 6.31
CA CYS A 128 6.85 -19.87 7.37
C CYS A 128 7.32 -19.20 8.66
N LEU A 129 8.57 -19.42 9.04
CA LEU A 129 9.15 -18.81 10.25
C LEU A 129 9.18 -17.28 10.13
N TYR A 130 9.57 -16.75 8.98
CA TYR A 130 9.55 -15.30 8.73
C TYR A 130 8.15 -14.72 8.98
N ARG A 131 7.13 -15.38 8.44
CA ARG A 131 5.74 -14.93 8.60
C ARG A 131 5.33 -14.92 10.08
N GLN A 132 5.63 -15.99 10.81
CA GLN A 132 5.32 -16.09 12.22
C GLN A 132 6.00 -15.00 13.04
N LEU A 133 7.28 -14.75 12.79
CA LEU A 133 8.03 -13.72 13.50
C LEU A 133 7.54 -12.32 13.17
N SER A 134 7.20 -12.07 11.90
CA SER A 134 6.64 -10.80 11.47
C SER A 134 5.29 -10.51 12.15
N GLU A 135 4.42 -11.52 12.24
CA GLU A 135 3.13 -11.39 12.94
C GLU A 135 3.33 -11.06 14.42
N ARG A 136 4.29 -11.71 15.07
CA ARG A 136 4.60 -11.43 16.48
C ARG A 136 5.08 -10.00 16.69
N ILE A 137 5.89 -9.48 15.77
CA ILE A 137 6.34 -8.07 15.80
C ILE A 137 5.13 -7.14 15.71
N HIS A 138 4.24 -7.39 14.77
CA HIS A 138 3.03 -6.56 14.59
C HIS A 138 2.12 -6.63 15.81
N GLU A 139 1.90 -7.80 16.37
CA GLU A 139 1.10 -7.97 17.58
C GLU A 139 1.67 -7.18 18.76
N ASN A 140 2.99 -7.22 18.94
CA ASN A 140 3.64 -6.46 20.00
C ASN A 140 3.41 -4.96 19.87
N VAL A 141 3.52 -4.44 18.63
CA VAL A 141 3.27 -3.03 18.35
C VAL A 141 1.82 -2.66 18.61
N LEU A 142 0.88 -3.46 18.08
CA LEU A 142 -0.55 -3.22 18.29
C LEU A 142 -0.92 -3.25 19.77
N GLU A 143 -0.35 -4.17 20.54
CA GLU A 143 -0.59 -4.24 21.97
C GLU A 143 -0.10 -2.99 22.70
N SER A 144 1.03 -2.43 22.27
CA SER A 144 1.59 -1.21 22.87
C SER A 144 0.73 0.03 22.59
N LEU A 145 -0.13 -0.02 21.57
CA LEU A 145 -0.99 1.10 21.17
C LEU A 145 -2.37 1.06 21.82
N ARG A 146 -2.67 0.01 22.56
CA ARG A 146 -3.96 -0.14 23.27
C ARG A 146 -4.03 0.63 24.56
#